data_822f26b63ca767d7b15392b0f42b1cca
#
_entry.id   822f26b63ca767d7b15392b0f42b1cca
#
_cell.length_a   1.000
_cell.length_b   1.000
_cell.length_c   1.000
_cell.angle_alpha   90.00
_cell.angle_beta   90.00
_cell.angle_gamma   90.00
#
_symmetry.space_group_name_H-M   'P 1'
#
loop_
_entity.id
_entity.type
_entity.pdbx_description
1 polymer ?
#
loop_
_entity_poly.entity_id
_entity_poly.type
_entity_poly.pdbx_seq_one_letter_code
_entity_poly.pdbx_strand_id
1 'polypeptide(L)'
;KGGEFSARLSDGTTVHGGAVVVASGFSLFDAHLKEEYGYGIYDNVYTSADLEAMFSAGKVLTRAGKVPRRVGFVHCVGSRDEKIGNRYCSKVCCATAVKQASEVKQLYPEAETFCFYMDLRMYDLQFEDMYFNAQTLYGVRFVRGRLCEAAEDMEKRVVLKVEDTLADRTLHLSVDMLVLMAGMTAPSDTERVASALGIKRGKDGFFQPEDVYTGRNVSSVPGVFLAGACTGPKSIPETVA
;
A
#
# COMPACT_ATOMS: atom_id res chain seq x y z
N LYS A 1 -5.31 -38.76 1.25
CA LYS A 1 -3.95 -39.35 1.34
C LYS A 1 -3.09 -38.30 0.70
N GLY A 2 -2.28 -37.54 1.47
CA GLY A 2 -1.37 -36.51 0.98
C GLY A 2 -0.36 -37.14 0.05
N GLY A 3 -0.21 -36.56 -1.16
CA GLY A 3 0.85 -36.92 -2.08
C GLY A 3 2.19 -36.34 -1.62
N GLU A 4 3.28 -36.95 -2.00
CA GLU A 4 4.61 -36.40 -1.85
C GLU A 4 4.81 -35.27 -2.87
N PHE A 5 5.25 -34.10 -2.41
CA PHE A 5 5.58 -32.96 -3.27
C PHE A 5 7.08 -32.99 -3.57
N SER A 6 7.42 -32.64 -4.80
CA SER A 6 8.82 -32.45 -5.17
C SER A 6 8.99 -31.07 -5.83
N ALA A 7 10.00 -30.32 -5.39
CA ALA A 7 10.37 -29.04 -5.95
C ALA A 7 11.79 -29.11 -6.50
N ARG A 8 11.97 -28.75 -7.78
CA ARG A 8 13.28 -28.63 -8.41
C ARG A 8 13.73 -27.17 -8.32
N LEU A 9 14.86 -26.96 -7.67
CA LEU A 9 15.47 -25.65 -7.51
C LEU A 9 16.29 -25.23 -8.75
N SER A 10 16.64 -23.96 -8.85
CA SER A 10 17.41 -23.41 -9.96
C SER A 10 18.82 -23.97 -10.09
N ASP A 11 19.40 -24.47 -9.00
CA ASP A 11 20.70 -25.16 -8.97
C ASP A 11 20.62 -26.63 -9.39
N GLY A 12 19.42 -27.12 -9.76
CA GLY A 12 19.16 -28.51 -10.13
C GLY A 12 18.83 -29.44 -8.96
N THR A 13 18.92 -28.98 -7.71
CA THR A 13 18.57 -29.76 -6.53
C THR A 13 17.07 -30.06 -6.50
N THR A 14 16.68 -31.26 -6.12
CA THR A 14 15.29 -31.65 -5.90
C THR A 14 15.04 -31.80 -4.40
N VAL A 15 14.03 -31.11 -3.89
CA VAL A 15 13.56 -31.17 -2.50
C VAL A 15 12.23 -31.91 -2.46
N HIS A 16 12.06 -32.83 -1.51
CA HIS A 16 10.82 -33.57 -1.28
C HIS A 16 10.17 -33.15 0.03
N GLY A 17 8.84 -33.09 0.04
CA GLY A 17 8.08 -32.72 1.24
C GLY A 17 6.68 -33.32 1.25
N GLY A 18 6.14 -33.56 2.43
CA GLY A 18 4.75 -34.07 2.63
C GLY A 18 3.69 -32.97 2.52
N ALA A 19 4.09 -31.69 2.54
CA ALA A 19 3.20 -30.53 2.40
C ALA A 19 3.94 -29.35 1.80
N VAL A 20 3.18 -28.40 1.24
CA VAL A 20 3.66 -27.12 0.72
C VAL A 20 2.95 -25.98 1.44
N VAL A 21 3.70 -25.00 1.92
CA VAL A 21 3.17 -23.75 2.45
C VAL A 21 3.51 -22.62 1.47
N VAL A 22 2.50 -21.99 0.87
CA VAL A 22 2.67 -20.84 -0.01
C VAL A 22 2.58 -19.57 0.83
N ALA A 23 3.68 -18.85 0.93
CA ALA A 23 3.82 -17.61 1.70
C ALA A 23 4.47 -16.51 0.85
N SER A 24 4.06 -16.37 -0.41
CA SER A 24 4.67 -15.45 -1.40
C SER A 24 4.35 -13.97 -1.16
N GLY A 25 3.48 -13.66 -0.21
CA GLY A 25 3.16 -12.29 0.18
C GLY A 25 2.38 -11.51 -0.90
N PHE A 26 2.77 -10.24 -1.09
CA PHE A 26 2.14 -9.30 -2.01
C PHE A 26 3.19 -8.43 -2.72
N SER A 27 2.78 -7.74 -3.76
CA SER A 27 3.53 -6.62 -4.36
C SER A 27 2.82 -5.30 -4.09
N LEU A 28 3.55 -4.21 -4.08
CA LEU A 28 2.93 -2.88 -4.11
C LEU A 28 2.40 -2.61 -5.51
N PHE A 29 1.27 -1.92 -5.57
CA PHE A 29 0.70 -1.45 -6.83
C PHE A 29 1.70 -0.57 -7.57
N ASP A 30 1.84 -0.80 -8.87
CA ASP A 30 2.69 0.04 -9.73
C ASP A 30 2.04 1.42 -9.94
N ALA A 31 2.58 2.43 -9.25
CA ALA A 31 2.05 3.78 -9.27
C ALA A 31 2.17 4.47 -10.65
N HIS A 32 3.01 3.96 -11.58
CA HIS A 32 3.07 4.46 -12.95
C HIS A 32 1.75 4.28 -13.71
N LEU A 33 0.92 3.32 -13.31
CA LEU A 33 -0.41 3.09 -13.89
C LEU A 33 -1.44 4.17 -13.51
N LYS A 34 -1.06 5.12 -12.64
CA LYS A 34 -1.86 6.29 -12.23
C LYS A 34 -1.16 7.56 -12.71
N GLU A 35 -1.13 7.74 -14.04
CA GLU A 35 -0.45 8.87 -14.70
C GLU A 35 -0.90 10.24 -14.17
N GLU A 36 -2.17 10.35 -13.75
CA GLU A 36 -2.73 11.56 -13.18
C GLU A 36 -2.04 12.02 -11.87
N TYR A 37 -1.23 11.17 -11.25
CA TYR A 37 -0.46 11.51 -10.04
C TYR A 37 1.01 11.79 -10.33
N GLY A 38 1.50 11.50 -11.54
CA GLY A 38 2.83 11.88 -12.02
C GLY A 38 4.00 11.13 -11.42
N TYR A 39 3.80 9.92 -10.85
CA TYR A 39 4.91 9.09 -10.37
C TYR A 39 5.84 8.70 -11.52
N GLY A 40 7.15 8.88 -11.32
CA GLY A 40 8.16 8.66 -12.37
C GLY A 40 8.21 9.76 -13.45
N ILE A 41 7.30 10.75 -13.41
CA ILE A 41 7.24 11.90 -14.32
C ILE A 41 7.68 13.17 -13.60
N TYR A 42 7.12 13.44 -12.42
CA TYR A 42 7.44 14.60 -11.60
C TYR A 42 8.51 14.26 -10.57
N ASP A 43 9.45 15.20 -10.35
CA ASP A 43 10.64 14.97 -9.52
C ASP A 43 10.31 14.61 -8.06
N ASN A 44 9.22 15.13 -7.52
CA ASN A 44 8.89 15.04 -6.10
C ASN A 44 7.63 14.24 -5.80
N VAL A 45 7.31 13.26 -6.65
CA VAL A 45 6.25 12.28 -6.41
C VAL A 45 6.88 10.93 -6.07
N TYR A 46 6.55 10.39 -4.91
CA TYR A 46 7.12 9.18 -4.32
C TYR A 46 6.03 8.20 -3.92
N THR A 47 6.36 6.93 -3.78
CA THR A 47 5.49 5.96 -3.11
C THR A 47 5.75 5.93 -1.61
N SER A 48 4.85 5.30 -0.84
CA SER A 48 5.08 5.03 0.59
C SER A 48 6.35 4.22 0.85
N ALA A 49 6.73 3.33 -0.07
CA ALA A 49 7.97 2.55 0.04
C ALA A 49 9.22 3.42 -0.19
N ASP A 50 9.17 4.34 -1.15
CA ASP A 50 10.27 5.31 -1.38
C ASP A 50 10.48 6.18 -0.14
N LEU A 51 9.39 6.65 0.48
CA LEU A 51 9.49 7.44 1.71
C LEU A 51 10.03 6.61 2.88
N GLU A 52 9.64 5.34 3.02
CA GLU A 52 10.18 4.45 4.06
C GLU A 52 11.68 4.23 3.89
N ALA A 53 12.16 4.12 2.65
CA ALA A 53 13.61 4.08 2.36
C ALA A 53 14.33 5.38 2.78
N MET A 54 13.67 6.55 2.60
CA MET A 54 14.20 7.84 3.07
C MET A 54 14.26 7.89 4.61
N PHE A 55 13.24 7.40 5.33
CA PHE A 55 13.27 7.31 6.79
C PHE A 55 14.41 6.39 7.27
N SER A 56 14.58 5.24 6.62
CA SER A 56 15.68 4.31 6.93
C SER A 56 17.06 4.93 6.70
N ALA A 57 17.19 5.86 5.74
CA ALA A 57 18.39 6.64 5.51
C ALA A 57 18.54 7.85 6.46
N GLY A 58 17.58 8.08 7.37
CA GLY A 58 17.58 9.16 8.35
C GLY A 58 17.31 10.56 7.79
N LYS A 59 16.86 10.68 6.53
CA LYS A 59 16.57 11.97 5.88
C LYS A 59 15.41 11.83 4.92
N VAL A 60 14.46 12.76 4.99
CA VAL A 60 13.39 12.93 4.00
C VAL A 60 13.69 14.21 3.22
N LEU A 61 14.09 14.09 1.96
CA LEU A 61 14.51 15.21 1.13
C LEU A 61 13.80 15.16 -0.23
N THR A 62 13.54 16.34 -0.78
CA THR A 62 13.11 16.48 -2.18
C THR A 62 14.22 16.02 -3.13
N ARG A 63 13.90 15.85 -4.41
CA ARG A 63 14.90 15.50 -5.44
C ARG A 63 16.08 16.47 -5.50
N ALA A 64 15.83 17.75 -5.19
CA ALA A 64 16.86 18.80 -5.12
C ALA A 64 17.64 18.80 -3.78
N GLY A 65 17.45 17.83 -2.90
CA GLY A 65 18.15 17.73 -1.62
C GLY A 65 17.66 18.71 -0.54
N LYS A 66 16.47 19.29 -0.70
CA LYS A 66 15.88 20.25 0.27
C LYS A 66 14.93 19.52 1.21
N VAL A 67 14.85 19.99 2.45
CA VAL A 67 13.82 19.56 3.42
C VAL A 67 12.45 20.04 2.92
N PRO A 68 11.44 19.15 2.76
CA PRO A 68 10.13 19.56 2.32
C PRO A 68 9.41 20.34 3.43
N ARG A 69 8.78 21.46 3.06
CA ARG A 69 7.92 22.26 3.94
C ARG A 69 6.48 21.78 3.95
N ARG A 70 6.04 21.20 2.82
CA ARG A 70 4.68 20.66 2.66
C ARG A 70 4.75 19.28 2.05
N VAL A 71 4.13 18.30 2.71
CA VAL A 71 4.06 16.92 2.23
C VAL A 71 2.61 16.48 2.17
N GLY A 72 2.19 16.01 0.99
CA GLY A 72 0.85 15.44 0.77
C GLY A 72 0.90 13.92 0.71
N PHE A 73 -0.06 13.24 1.35
CA PHE A 73 -0.23 11.80 1.31
C PHE A 73 -1.56 11.44 0.64
N VAL A 74 -1.51 10.71 -0.46
CA VAL A 74 -2.69 10.27 -1.21
C VAL A 74 -3.01 8.83 -0.88
N HIS A 75 -4.17 8.61 -0.25
CA HIS A 75 -4.62 7.28 0.13
C HIS A 75 -5.19 6.49 -1.06
N CYS A 76 -5.23 5.16 -0.93
CA CYS A 76 -5.89 4.25 -1.86
C CYS A 76 -5.38 4.29 -3.32
N VAL A 77 -4.09 4.56 -3.54
CA VAL A 77 -3.51 4.52 -4.88
C VAL A 77 -3.46 3.08 -5.38
N GLY A 78 -4.22 2.76 -6.44
CA GLY A 78 -4.33 1.40 -6.98
C GLY A 78 -5.17 0.45 -6.13
N SER A 79 -5.94 0.93 -5.15
CA SER A 79 -6.96 0.15 -4.43
C SER A 79 -8.25 0.95 -4.29
N ARG A 80 -9.41 0.26 -4.14
CA ARG A 80 -10.74 0.88 -4.20
C ARG A 80 -10.94 1.69 -5.50
N ASP A 81 -10.37 1.19 -6.58
CA ASP A 81 -10.32 1.85 -7.89
C ASP A 81 -10.88 0.92 -8.98
N GLU A 82 -12.05 1.28 -9.51
CA GLU A 82 -12.72 0.50 -10.57
C GLU A 82 -12.00 0.60 -11.91
N LYS A 83 -11.34 1.72 -12.20
CA LYS A 83 -10.60 1.91 -13.46
C LYS A 83 -9.43 0.95 -13.58
N ILE A 84 -8.81 0.63 -12.43
CA ILE A 84 -7.70 -0.32 -12.32
C ILE A 84 -8.21 -1.77 -12.14
N GLY A 85 -9.49 -1.96 -11.79
CA GLY A 85 -10.07 -3.25 -11.48
C GLY A 85 -9.88 -3.69 -10.02
N ASN A 86 -9.14 -2.95 -9.21
CA ASN A 86 -8.86 -3.25 -7.81
C ASN A 86 -9.93 -2.63 -6.90
N ARG A 87 -11.09 -3.29 -6.80
CA ARG A 87 -12.22 -2.79 -5.97
C ARG A 87 -12.03 -2.97 -4.47
N TYR A 88 -11.07 -3.80 -4.06
CA TYR A 88 -10.79 -4.10 -2.66
C TYR A 88 -9.97 -2.99 -1.97
N CYS A 89 -10.02 -2.98 -0.63
CA CYS A 89 -9.17 -2.13 0.20
C CYS A 89 -7.88 -2.87 0.55
N SER A 90 -6.75 -2.19 0.48
CA SER A 90 -5.44 -2.74 0.89
C SER A 90 -5.24 -2.75 2.42
N LYS A 91 -6.22 -2.31 3.21
CA LYS A 91 -6.29 -2.30 4.69
C LYS A 91 -5.23 -1.48 5.41
N VAL A 92 -3.98 -1.50 4.96
CA VAL A 92 -2.84 -0.90 5.67
C VAL A 92 -2.52 0.54 5.25
N CYS A 93 -2.99 1.00 4.08
CA CYS A 93 -2.62 2.32 3.54
C CYS A 93 -2.92 3.47 4.50
N CYS A 94 -4.09 3.45 5.19
CA CYS A 94 -4.48 4.52 6.11
C CYS A 94 -3.53 4.59 7.31
N ALA A 95 -3.26 3.47 7.96
CA ALA A 95 -2.34 3.43 9.10
C ALA A 95 -0.92 3.82 8.69
N THR A 96 -0.44 3.34 7.54
CA THR A 96 0.87 3.70 7.00
C THR A 96 0.96 5.20 6.70
N ALA A 97 -0.06 5.80 6.09
CA ALA A 97 -0.08 7.23 5.80
C ALA A 97 -0.03 8.07 7.08
N VAL A 98 -0.86 7.73 8.07
CA VAL A 98 -0.89 8.44 9.36
C VAL A 98 0.45 8.31 10.10
N LYS A 99 1.05 7.10 10.12
CA LYS A 99 2.39 6.87 10.66
C LYS A 99 3.41 7.76 9.98
N GLN A 100 3.53 7.66 8.65
CA GLN A 100 4.56 8.38 7.89
C GLN A 100 4.37 9.90 7.95
N ALA A 101 3.13 10.40 7.93
CA ALA A 101 2.85 11.83 8.11
C ALA A 101 3.28 12.33 9.48
N SER A 102 3.07 11.54 10.53
CA SER A 102 3.52 11.86 11.89
C SER A 102 5.05 11.80 12.00
N GLU A 103 5.71 10.84 11.36
CA GLU A 103 7.18 10.73 11.34
C GLU A 103 7.85 11.91 10.61
N VAL A 104 7.25 12.39 9.50
CA VAL A 104 7.72 13.64 8.85
C VAL A 104 7.65 14.80 9.83
N LYS A 105 6.58 14.91 10.62
CA LYS A 105 6.42 15.96 11.64
C LYS A 105 7.39 15.80 12.81
N GLN A 106 7.76 14.59 13.17
CA GLN A 106 8.79 14.33 14.19
C GLN A 106 10.19 14.77 13.70
N LEU A 107 10.53 14.48 12.45
CA LEU A 107 11.80 14.88 11.86
C LEU A 107 11.85 16.40 11.57
N TYR A 108 10.73 16.95 11.11
CA TYR A 108 10.62 18.34 10.68
C TYR A 108 9.36 18.98 11.28
N PRO A 109 9.40 19.46 12.54
CA PRO A 109 8.23 20.00 13.24
C PRO A 109 7.51 21.14 12.49
N GLU A 110 8.25 21.93 11.72
CA GLU A 110 7.70 23.05 10.93
C GLU A 110 7.05 22.61 9.60
N ALA A 111 7.23 21.36 9.18
CA ALA A 111 6.59 20.87 7.96
C ALA A 111 5.07 20.78 8.14
N GLU A 112 4.31 21.12 7.11
CA GLU A 112 2.87 20.88 7.04
C GLU A 112 2.63 19.54 6.33
N THR A 113 1.84 18.65 6.94
CA THR A 113 1.48 17.36 6.37
C THR A 113 -0.01 17.25 6.13
N PHE A 114 -0.40 16.71 4.98
CA PHE A 114 -1.79 16.59 4.53
C PHE A 114 -2.07 15.15 4.12
N CYS A 115 -3.13 14.54 4.65
CA CYS A 115 -3.66 13.26 4.22
C CYS A 115 -4.95 13.46 3.41
N PHE A 116 -4.93 13.06 2.14
CA PHE A 116 -6.09 13.08 1.24
C PHE A 116 -6.71 11.70 1.19
N TYR A 117 -7.93 11.54 1.70
CA TYR A 117 -8.55 10.24 1.94
C TYR A 117 -10.04 10.23 1.59
N MET A 118 -10.56 9.08 1.16
CA MET A 118 -12.00 8.87 0.97
C MET A 118 -12.67 8.52 2.30
N ASP A 119 -12.17 7.46 2.96
CA ASP A 119 -12.54 7.01 4.31
C ASP A 119 -11.29 6.53 5.00
N LEU A 120 -11.15 6.83 6.30
CA LEU A 120 -10.12 6.24 7.14
C LEU A 120 -10.58 4.86 7.61
N ARG A 121 -9.81 3.84 7.25
CA ARG A 121 -10.04 2.45 7.65
C ARG A 121 -8.93 2.02 8.60
N MET A 122 -9.03 2.49 9.83
CA MET A 122 -8.12 2.24 10.93
C MET A 122 -8.94 1.70 12.09
N TYR A 123 -9.04 0.38 12.21
CA TYR A 123 -9.98 -0.29 13.13
C TYR A 123 -9.29 -1.27 14.09
N ASP A 124 -7.97 -1.24 14.15
CA ASP A 124 -7.20 -2.03 15.10
C ASP A 124 -6.97 -1.27 16.41
N LEU A 125 -6.66 -1.99 17.51
CA LEU A 125 -6.64 -1.53 18.91
C LEU A 125 -5.75 -0.35 19.05
N GLN A 126 -5.04 0.27 18.59
CA GLN A 126 -4.22 1.47 18.85
C GLN A 126 -4.37 2.54 17.76
N PHE A 127 -5.20 2.27 16.76
CA PHE A 127 -5.30 3.19 15.63
C PHE A 127 -6.09 4.44 15.92
N GLU A 128 -7.03 4.39 16.89
CA GLU A 128 -7.73 5.60 17.36
C GLU A 128 -6.75 6.58 18.01
N ASP A 129 -5.89 6.09 18.92
CA ASP A 129 -4.85 6.91 19.55
C ASP A 129 -3.84 7.44 18.52
N MET A 130 -3.44 6.61 17.56
CA MET A 130 -2.54 7.03 16.47
C MET A 130 -3.15 8.17 15.66
N TYR A 131 -4.41 8.07 15.28
CA TYR A 131 -5.12 9.09 14.52
C TYR A 131 -5.31 10.36 15.35
N PHE A 132 -5.74 10.22 16.60
CA PHE A 132 -5.90 11.35 17.51
C PHE A 132 -4.58 12.10 17.72
N ASN A 133 -3.50 11.39 17.97
CA ASN A 133 -2.17 11.97 18.16
C ASN A 133 -1.65 12.62 16.88
N ALA A 134 -1.92 12.04 15.72
CA ALA A 134 -1.55 12.65 14.43
C ALA A 134 -2.17 14.05 14.27
N GLN A 135 -3.41 14.23 14.70
CA GLN A 135 -4.09 15.52 14.64
C GLN A 135 -3.62 16.49 15.74
N THR A 136 -3.57 16.02 16.98
CA THR A 136 -3.42 16.89 18.16
C THR A 136 -1.96 17.17 18.52
N LEU A 137 -1.07 16.17 18.42
CA LEU A 137 0.35 16.33 18.74
C LEU A 137 1.17 16.76 17.52
N TYR A 138 0.88 16.17 16.38
CA TYR A 138 1.68 16.39 15.17
C TYR A 138 1.06 17.39 14.20
N GLY A 139 -0.22 17.76 14.38
CA GLY A 139 -0.90 18.73 13.52
C GLY A 139 -1.05 18.25 12.06
N VAL A 140 -1.15 16.94 11.84
CA VAL A 140 -1.45 16.37 10.52
C VAL A 140 -2.84 16.80 10.10
N ARG A 141 -2.97 17.35 8.89
CA ARG A 141 -4.25 17.82 8.34
C ARG A 141 -4.88 16.73 7.49
N PHE A 142 -6.15 16.45 7.75
CA PHE A 142 -6.93 15.44 7.06
C PHE A 142 -7.97 16.11 6.16
N VAL A 143 -7.87 15.87 4.85
CA VAL A 143 -8.80 16.38 3.83
C VAL A 143 -9.58 15.19 3.27
N ARG A 144 -10.91 15.18 3.53
CA ARG A 144 -11.77 14.12 3.02
C ARG A 144 -12.15 14.40 1.59
N GLY A 145 -11.65 13.59 0.67
CA GLY A 145 -11.93 13.72 -0.76
C GLY A 145 -10.94 12.92 -1.59
N ARG A 146 -10.99 13.13 -2.89
CA ARG A 146 -10.08 12.50 -3.83
C ARG A 146 -9.11 13.53 -4.42
N LEU A 147 -7.85 13.12 -4.55
CA LEU A 147 -6.94 13.81 -5.46
C LEU A 147 -7.41 13.52 -6.90
N CYS A 148 -7.80 14.58 -7.62
CA CYS A 148 -8.26 14.47 -9.00
C CYS A 148 -7.07 14.35 -9.95
N GLU A 149 -6.08 15.24 -9.79
CA GLU A 149 -4.89 15.32 -10.60
C GLU A 149 -3.76 16.02 -9.85
N ALA A 150 -2.51 15.72 -10.24
CA ALA A 150 -1.32 16.45 -9.85
C ALA A 150 -0.64 17.03 -11.09
N ALA A 151 0.02 18.18 -10.91
CA ALA A 151 0.85 18.81 -11.93
C ALA A 151 2.14 19.33 -11.28
N GLU A 152 3.23 19.44 -12.05
CA GLU A 152 4.46 20.02 -11.56
C GLU A 152 4.56 21.49 -12.00
N ASP A 153 4.89 22.38 -11.07
CA ASP A 153 5.15 23.79 -11.38
C ASP A 153 6.61 24.05 -11.76
N MET A 154 6.92 25.31 -12.11
CA MET A 154 8.27 25.69 -12.53
C MET A 154 9.30 25.60 -11.39
N GLU A 155 8.87 25.64 -10.14
CA GLU A 155 9.72 25.47 -8.95
C GLU A 155 9.83 24.00 -8.51
N LYS A 156 9.33 23.06 -9.32
CA LYS A 156 9.33 21.62 -9.04
C LYS A 156 8.48 21.21 -7.84
N ARG A 157 7.48 22.04 -7.48
CA ARG A 157 6.47 21.68 -6.50
C ARG A 157 5.33 20.95 -7.20
N VAL A 158 4.65 20.08 -6.47
CA VAL A 158 3.51 19.34 -6.98
C VAL A 158 2.23 20.10 -6.64
N VAL A 159 1.54 20.59 -7.66
CA VAL A 159 0.25 21.29 -7.55
C VAL A 159 -0.86 20.25 -7.59
N LEU A 160 -1.64 20.20 -6.53
CA LEU A 160 -2.70 19.23 -6.31
C LEU A 160 -4.06 19.89 -6.54
N LYS A 161 -4.93 19.18 -7.26
CA LYS A 161 -6.35 19.49 -7.35
C LYS A 161 -7.14 18.42 -6.61
N VAL A 162 -7.71 18.78 -5.48
CA VAL A 162 -8.37 17.86 -4.54
C VAL A 162 -9.83 18.24 -4.40
N GLU A 163 -10.71 17.27 -4.48
CA GLU A 163 -12.10 17.45 -4.06
C GLU A 163 -12.14 17.41 -2.52
N ASP A 164 -12.60 18.49 -1.89
CA ASP A 164 -12.88 18.54 -0.45
C ASP A 164 -14.38 18.34 -0.23
N THR A 165 -14.77 17.10 0.08
CA THR A 165 -16.18 16.71 0.22
C THR A 165 -16.85 17.24 1.49
N LEU A 166 -16.07 17.68 2.50
CA LEU A 166 -16.62 18.27 3.71
C LEU A 166 -16.89 19.77 3.54
N ALA A 167 -16.05 20.43 2.75
CA ALA A 167 -16.21 21.86 2.47
C ALA A 167 -16.97 22.13 1.16
N ASP A 168 -17.38 21.07 0.45
CA ASP A 168 -18.09 21.13 -0.84
C ASP A 168 -17.40 22.05 -1.86
N ARG A 169 -16.09 21.89 -2.00
CA ARG A 169 -15.26 22.70 -2.91
C ARG A 169 -14.06 21.96 -3.43
N THR A 170 -13.53 22.45 -4.55
CA THR A 170 -12.20 22.03 -5.02
C THR A 170 -11.11 22.82 -4.31
N LEU A 171 -10.16 22.12 -3.72
CA LEU A 171 -8.97 22.68 -3.10
C LEU A 171 -7.80 22.60 -4.08
N HIS A 172 -7.08 23.70 -4.27
CA HIS A 172 -5.81 23.74 -4.95
C HIS A 172 -4.70 23.97 -3.92
N LEU A 173 -3.72 23.05 -3.88
CA LEU A 173 -2.64 23.08 -2.90
C LEU A 173 -1.32 22.72 -3.58
N SER A 174 -0.26 23.52 -3.37
CA SER A 174 1.09 23.16 -3.78
C SER A 174 1.83 22.50 -2.61
N VAL A 175 2.44 21.35 -2.86
CA VAL A 175 3.30 20.63 -1.91
C VAL A 175 4.70 20.46 -2.48
N ASP A 176 5.70 20.37 -1.60
CA ASP A 176 7.08 20.11 -2.01
C ASP A 176 7.33 18.63 -2.29
N MET A 177 6.47 17.75 -1.72
CA MET A 177 6.54 16.31 -1.88
C MET A 177 5.15 15.70 -1.85
N LEU A 178 4.86 14.81 -2.78
CA LEU A 178 3.63 14.01 -2.83
C LEU A 178 3.98 12.54 -2.60
N VAL A 179 3.30 11.90 -1.66
CA VAL A 179 3.49 10.49 -1.32
C VAL A 179 2.23 9.71 -1.68
N LEU A 180 2.39 8.72 -2.55
CA LEU A 180 1.33 7.84 -3.02
C LEU A 180 1.29 6.58 -2.14
N MET A 181 0.19 6.40 -1.42
CA MET A 181 -0.04 5.22 -0.60
C MET A 181 -0.46 4.05 -1.49
N ALA A 182 0.53 3.45 -2.14
CA ALA A 182 0.34 2.34 -3.07
C ALA A 182 -0.31 1.14 -2.37
N GLY A 183 -1.33 0.58 -3.00
CA GLY A 183 -2.08 -0.56 -2.47
C GLY A 183 -1.31 -1.88 -2.61
N MET A 184 -1.84 -2.93 -1.98
CA MET A 184 -1.33 -4.29 -2.13
C MET A 184 -1.95 -4.95 -3.37
N THR A 185 -1.13 -5.60 -4.18
CA THR A 185 -1.54 -6.42 -5.32
C THR A 185 -0.93 -7.80 -5.24
N ALA A 186 -1.51 -8.76 -5.94
CA ALA A 186 -0.90 -10.08 -6.05
C ALA A 186 0.45 -9.98 -6.78
N PRO A 187 1.49 -10.72 -6.36
CA PRO A 187 2.75 -10.79 -7.08
C PRO A 187 2.58 -11.28 -8.52
N SER A 188 3.43 -10.82 -9.42
CA SER A 188 3.36 -11.16 -10.86
C SER A 188 3.53 -12.66 -11.15
N ASP A 189 4.20 -13.39 -10.27
CA ASP A 189 4.43 -14.84 -10.39
C ASP A 189 3.31 -15.70 -9.77
N THR A 190 2.27 -15.09 -9.18
CA THR A 190 1.14 -15.80 -8.55
C THR A 190 0.48 -16.78 -9.51
N GLU A 191 0.29 -16.40 -10.80
CA GLU A 191 -0.25 -17.30 -11.83
C GLU A 191 0.59 -18.55 -12.02
N ARG A 192 1.91 -18.38 -12.10
CA ARG A 192 2.85 -19.50 -12.28
C ARG A 192 2.81 -20.45 -11.10
N VAL A 193 2.79 -19.92 -9.90
CA VAL A 193 2.69 -20.73 -8.67
C VAL A 193 1.34 -21.45 -8.59
N ALA A 194 0.24 -20.73 -8.89
CA ALA A 194 -1.10 -21.30 -8.92
C ALA A 194 -1.19 -22.48 -9.89
N SER A 195 -0.70 -22.30 -11.12
CA SER A 195 -0.69 -23.35 -12.15
C SER A 195 0.18 -24.55 -11.77
N ALA A 196 1.35 -24.31 -11.18
CA ALA A 196 2.27 -25.39 -10.77
C ALA A 196 1.69 -26.26 -9.63
N LEU A 197 0.91 -25.66 -8.71
CA LEU A 197 0.33 -26.34 -7.56
C LEU A 197 -1.14 -26.76 -7.78
N GLY A 198 -1.78 -26.32 -8.87
CA GLY A 198 -3.20 -26.57 -9.14
C GLY A 198 -4.15 -25.83 -8.21
N ILE A 199 -3.71 -24.75 -7.56
CA ILE A 199 -4.53 -23.95 -6.64
C ILE A 199 -5.26 -22.81 -7.37
N LYS A 200 -6.42 -22.42 -6.84
CA LYS A 200 -7.26 -21.38 -7.42
C LYS A 200 -6.78 -19.98 -7.06
N ARG A 201 -7.06 -19.01 -7.93
CA ARG A 201 -6.92 -17.58 -7.67
C ARG A 201 -8.28 -16.88 -7.66
N GLY A 202 -8.39 -15.84 -6.84
CA GLY A 202 -9.51 -14.92 -6.86
C GLY A 202 -9.48 -13.97 -8.07
N LYS A 203 -10.56 -13.23 -8.28
CA LYS A 203 -10.63 -12.16 -9.31
C LYS A 203 -9.66 -11.00 -9.03
N ASP A 204 -9.20 -10.88 -7.80
CA ASP A 204 -8.20 -9.92 -7.31
C ASP A 204 -6.75 -10.35 -7.60
N GLY A 205 -6.57 -11.56 -8.16
CA GLY A 205 -5.27 -12.14 -8.49
C GLY A 205 -4.59 -12.89 -7.35
N PHE A 206 -5.03 -12.76 -6.10
CA PHE A 206 -4.50 -13.49 -4.95
C PHE A 206 -4.94 -14.95 -4.94
N PHE A 207 -4.22 -15.81 -4.19
CA PHE A 207 -4.65 -17.19 -4.01
C PHE A 207 -5.95 -17.26 -3.24
N GLN A 208 -6.86 -18.10 -3.73
CA GLN A 208 -8.15 -18.30 -3.08
C GLN A 208 -8.07 -19.47 -2.11
N PRO A 209 -8.34 -19.27 -0.80
CA PRO A 209 -8.48 -20.35 0.14
C PRO A 209 -9.72 -21.21 -0.19
N GLU A 210 -9.77 -22.41 0.34
CA GLU A 210 -10.91 -23.30 0.15
C GLU A 210 -12.20 -22.68 0.69
N ASP A 211 -12.13 -22.10 1.88
CA ASP A 211 -13.21 -21.34 2.50
C ASP A 211 -12.65 -20.09 3.20
N VAL A 212 -13.23 -18.92 2.89
CA VAL A 212 -12.73 -17.62 3.40
C VAL A 212 -13.05 -17.41 4.90
N TYR A 213 -13.92 -18.20 5.48
CA TYR A 213 -14.34 -18.06 6.87
C TYR A 213 -13.73 -19.14 7.78
N THR A 214 -13.73 -20.39 7.33
CA THR A 214 -13.36 -21.55 8.16
C THR A 214 -12.08 -22.25 7.71
N GLY A 215 -11.64 -22.02 6.46
CA GLY A 215 -10.49 -22.66 5.85
C GLY A 215 -9.46 -21.69 5.26
N ARG A 216 -9.22 -20.56 5.93
CA ARG A 216 -8.40 -19.45 5.41
C ARG A 216 -6.97 -19.82 5.01
N ASN A 217 -6.40 -20.83 5.64
CA ASN A 217 -5.02 -21.28 5.41
C ASN A 217 -4.96 -22.57 4.59
N VAL A 218 -6.11 -23.09 4.14
CA VAL A 218 -6.21 -24.32 3.35
C VAL A 218 -6.51 -23.95 1.90
N SER A 219 -5.79 -24.55 0.97
CA SER A 219 -6.09 -24.41 -0.46
C SER A 219 -7.06 -25.52 -0.91
N SER A 220 -7.58 -25.42 -2.13
CA SER A 220 -8.38 -26.47 -2.75
C SER A 220 -7.61 -27.77 -3.05
N VAL A 221 -6.28 -27.79 -2.81
CA VAL A 221 -5.41 -28.94 -3.08
C VAL A 221 -4.94 -29.52 -1.75
N PRO A 222 -5.23 -30.81 -1.46
CA PRO A 222 -4.80 -31.45 -0.24
C PRO A 222 -3.27 -31.41 -0.05
N GLY A 223 -2.81 -30.98 1.13
CA GLY A 223 -1.40 -30.84 1.44
C GLY A 223 -0.77 -29.51 0.99
N VAL A 224 -1.54 -28.60 0.35
CA VAL A 224 -1.07 -27.24 0.03
C VAL A 224 -1.79 -26.25 0.93
N PHE A 225 -1.00 -25.47 1.69
CA PHE A 225 -1.46 -24.47 2.64
C PHE A 225 -1.09 -23.07 2.17
N LEU A 226 -1.89 -22.08 2.58
CA LEU A 226 -1.70 -20.67 2.23
C LEU A 226 -1.42 -19.88 3.52
N ALA A 227 -0.39 -19.03 3.51
CA ALA A 227 0.00 -18.25 4.69
C ALA A 227 0.23 -16.77 4.34
N GLY A 228 -0.27 -15.91 5.22
CA GLY A 228 -0.04 -14.48 5.15
C GLY A 228 -0.80 -13.76 4.03
N ALA A 229 -0.20 -12.68 3.51
CA ALA A 229 -0.83 -11.78 2.54
C ALA A 229 -0.92 -12.34 1.11
N CYS A 230 -0.49 -13.57 0.86
CA CYS A 230 -0.65 -14.22 -0.45
C CYS A 230 -2.13 -14.50 -0.79
N THR A 231 -3.02 -14.49 0.19
CA THR A 231 -4.48 -14.64 0.03
C THR A 231 -5.26 -13.33 -0.01
N GLY A 232 -4.57 -12.20 -0.02
CA GLY A 232 -5.18 -10.87 -0.07
C GLY A 232 -4.55 -9.90 0.92
N PRO A 233 -4.94 -8.62 0.87
CA PRO A 233 -4.47 -7.60 1.79
C PRO A 233 -4.79 -7.94 3.24
N LYS A 234 -3.76 -7.87 4.09
CA LYS A 234 -3.84 -8.15 5.53
C LYS A 234 -2.96 -7.19 6.31
N SER A 235 -3.39 -6.84 7.52
CA SER A 235 -2.52 -6.21 8.51
C SER A 235 -1.50 -7.22 9.05
N ILE A 236 -0.50 -6.75 9.79
CA ILE A 236 0.50 -7.63 10.42
C ILE A 236 -0.17 -8.62 11.39
N PRO A 237 -1.06 -8.20 12.32
CA PRO A 237 -1.80 -9.13 13.17
C PRO A 237 -2.61 -10.17 12.38
N GLU A 238 -3.32 -9.76 11.33
CA GLU A 238 -4.08 -10.69 10.47
C GLU A 238 -3.17 -11.65 9.68
N THR A 239 -1.93 -11.29 9.45
CA THR A 239 -0.96 -12.12 8.72
C THR A 239 -0.38 -13.22 9.61
N VAL A 240 -0.24 -12.93 10.91
CA VAL A 240 0.31 -13.87 11.91
C VAL A 240 -0.77 -14.82 12.47
N ALA A 241 -2.02 -14.35 12.54
CA ALA A 241 -3.17 -15.15 13.00
C ALA A 241 -3.60 -16.18 11.93
#